data_a082fd8cc1b253fea4e4ec3a44bf1a15
#
_entry.id   a082fd8cc1b253fea4e4ec3a44bf1a15
#
_cell.length_a   1.000
_cell.length_b   1.000
_cell.length_c   1.000
_cell.angle_alpha   90.00
_cell.angle_beta   90.00
_cell.angle_gamma   90.00
#
_symmetry.space_group_name_H-M   'P 1'
#
loop_
_entity.id
_entity.type
_entity.pdbx_description
1 polymer ?
#
loop_
_entity_poly.entity_id
_entity_poly.type
_entity_poly.pdbx_seq_one_letter_code
_entity_poly.pdbx_strand_id
1 'polypeptide(L)'
;MIRPATEADIPAIRAIYAPYVEKTTITFEYTVPTEAEFLDRFRAITQRFPWLVWEEEGEILGYVYASAPFQRAAYDWCAEPSVYLRQDVRGRGIGTKLYAALEALLQAQGFQVLLALITEENTPSLDFHSRCGYVSRSVLPNCGFKFGRWLGVTWMEKRLYAVEIPSAAPTPWSAFGQDAQRIHDILDILSLS
;
A
#
# COMPACT_ATOMS: atom_id res chain seq x y z
N MET A 1 -6.20 -14.81 7.11
CA MET A 1 -5.00 -14.33 7.86
C MET A 1 -4.21 -13.34 7.02
N ILE A 2 -3.33 -12.53 7.66
CA ILE A 2 -2.38 -11.65 6.94
C ILE A 2 -1.02 -12.36 6.88
N ARG A 3 -0.39 -12.35 5.71
CA ARG A 3 0.97 -12.85 5.50
C ARG A 3 1.71 -12.07 4.43
N PRO A 4 3.05 -12.13 4.39
CA PRO A 4 3.82 -11.66 3.23
C PRO A 4 3.35 -12.36 1.96
N ALA A 5 3.28 -11.57 0.87
CA ALA A 5 2.99 -12.08 -0.46
C ALA A 5 4.20 -12.82 -1.03
N THR A 6 3.94 -13.77 -1.90
CA THR A 6 4.92 -14.53 -2.68
C THR A 6 4.67 -14.36 -4.18
N GLU A 7 5.61 -14.77 -5.02
CA GLU A 7 5.42 -14.76 -6.48
C GLU A 7 4.21 -15.61 -6.92
N ALA A 8 3.88 -16.67 -6.18
CA ALA A 8 2.72 -17.52 -6.46
C ALA A 8 1.37 -16.79 -6.31
N ASP A 9 1.32 -15.70 -5.56
CA ASP A 9 0.11 -14.90 -5.34
C ASP A 9 -0.18 -13.91 -6.49
N ILE A 10 0.79 -13.69 -7.40
CA ILE A 10 0.70 -12.67 -8.45
C ILE A 10 -0.54 -12.81 -9.34
N PRO A 11 -0.96 -14.00 -9.79
CA PRO A 11 -2.19 -14.13 -10.57
C PRO A 11 -3.43 -13.64 -9.82
N ALA A 12 -3.57 -13.97 -8.53
CA ALA A 12 -4.69 -13.54 -7.69
C ALA A 12 -4.65 -12.04 -7.41
N ILE A 13 -3.48 -11.49 -7.07
CA ILE A 13 -3.25 -10.06 -6.86
C ILE A 13 -3.63 -9.26 -8.12
N ARG A 14 -3.17 -9.71 -9.30
CA ARG A 14 -3.50 -9.10 -10.58
C ARG A 14 -5.00 -9.15 -10.88
N ALA A 15 -5.66 -10.27 -10.59
CA ALA A 15 -7.11 -10.41 -10.77
C ALA A 15 -7.91 -9.43 -9.89
N ILE A 16 -7.44 -9.17 -8.65
CA ILE A 16 -8.02 -8.15 -7.77
C ILE A 16 -7.81 -6.73 -8.36
N TYR A 17 -6.64 -6.46 -8.94
CA TYR A 17 -6.27 -5.13 -9.45
C TYR A 17 -6.98 -4.77 -10.77
N ALA A 18 -7.19 -5.74 -11.66
CA ALA A 18 -7.73 -5.51 -12.99
C ALA A 18 -9.02 -4.66 -13.04
N PRO A 19 -10.06 -4.92 -12.22
CA PRO A 19 -11.27 -4.10 -12.21
C PRO A 19 -11.03 -2.63 -11.81
N TYR A 20 -10.01 -2.36 -11.00
CA TYR A 20 -9.67 -0.99 -10.62
C TYR A 20 -9.06 -0.21 -11.78
N VAL A 21 -8.26 -0.88 -12.62
CA VAL A 21 -7.71 -0.28 -13.84
C VAL A 21 -8.81 -0.02 -14.87
N GLU A 22 -9.63 -1.03 -15.14
CA GLU A 22 -10.59 -1.01 -16.25
C GLU A 22 -11.82 -0.14 -15.99
N LYS A 23 -12.25 -0.04 -14.71
CA LYS A 23 -13.59 0.49 -14.39
C LYS A 23 -13.57 1.68 -13.43
N THR A 24 -12.42 2.11 -12.95
CA THR A 24 -12.34 3.16 -11.93
C THR A 24 -11.23 4.17 -12.21
N THR A 25 -11.32 5.30 -11.53
CA THR A 25 -10.28 6.33 -11.48
C THR A 25 -9.37 6.20 -10.25
N ILE A 26 -9.51 5.11 -9.49
CA ILE A 26 -8.72 4.83 -8.27
C ILE A 26 -7.23 4.64 -8.60
N THR A 27 -6.94 4.07 -9.76
CA THR A 27 -5.59 4.01 -10.32
C THR A 27 -5.56 4.75 -11.67
N PHE A 28 -4.42 5.38 -11.99
CA PHE A 28 -4.24 6.08 -13.26
C PHE A 28 -3.62 5.22 -14.35
N GLU A 29 -3.46 3.91 -14.13
CA GLU A 29 -3.09 2.99 -15.20
C GLU A 29 -4.25 2.87 -16.21
N TYR A 30 -3.91 2.85 -17.51
CA TYR A 30 -4.86 2.72 -18.61
C TYR A 30 -5.12 1.27 -19.00
N THR A 31 -4.12 0.42 -18.83
CA THR A 31 -4.15 -0.99 -19.19
C THR A 31 -3.75 -1.84 -17.99
N VAL A 32 -4.41 -3.00 -17.87
CA VAL A 32 -4.04 -3.97 -16.83
C VAL A 32 -2.66 -4.54 -17.17
N PRO A 33 -1.66 -4.40 -16.28
CA PRO A 33 -0.35 -4.99 -16.51
C PRO A 33 -0.45 -6.50 -16.77
N THR A 34 0.40 -7.02 -17.63
CA THR A 34 0.57 -8.46 -17.82
C THR A 34 1.07 -9.12 -16.53
N GLU A 35 0.95 -10.43 -16.43
CA GLU A 35 1.46 -11.14 -15.25
C GLU A 35 2.97 -10.97 -15.10
N ALA A 36 3.71 -10.97 -16.21
CA ALA A 36 5.16 -10.74 -16.20
C ALA A 36 5.52 -9.33 -15.68
N GLU A 37 4.84 -8.29 -16.18
CA GLU A 37 5.05 -6.92 -15.69
C GLU A 37 4.68 -6.76 -14.22
N PHE A 38 3.63 -7.46 -13.77
CA PHE A 38 3.23 -7.43 -12.36
C PHE A 38 4.26 -8.14 -11.47
N LEU A 39 4.80 -9.27 -11.94
CA LEU A 39 5.87 -10.01 -11.27
C LEU A 39 7.16 -9.17 -11.15
N ASP A 40 7.55 -8.50 -12.23
CA ASP A 40 8.72 -7.61 -12.21
C ASP A 40 8.51 -6.43 -11.24
N ARG A 41 7.32 -5.85 -11.21
CA ARG A 41 6.92 -4.81 -10.23
C ARG A 41 7.02 -5.37 -8.79
N PHE A 42 6.49 -6.55 -8.54
CA PHE A 42 6.54 -7.20 -7.23
C PHE A 42 7.98 -7.40 -6.77
N ARG A 43 8.84 -7.96 -7.63
CA ARG A 43 10.27 -8.17 -7.35
C ARG A 43 11.00 -6.87 -7.05
N ALA A 44 10.75 -5.82 -7.83
CA ALA A 44 11.37 -4.51 -7.62
C ALA A 44 10.93 -3.87 -6.29
N ILE A 45 9.64 -3.90 -5.99
CA ILE A 45 9.08 -3.32 -4.77
C ILE A 45 9.55 -4.07 -3.53
N THR A 46 9.56 -5.41 -3.56
CA THR A 46 9.92 -6.24 -2.40
C THR A 46 11.42 -6.27 -2.09
N GLN A 47 12.25 -5.62 -2.91
CA GLN A 47 13.62 -5.30 -2.47
C GLN A 47 13.61 -4.37 -1.26
N ARG A 48 12.67 -3.44 -1.19
CA ARG A 48 12.67 -2.35 -0.20
C ARG A 48 11.45 -2.33 0.71
N PHE A 49 10.27 -2.63 0.20
CA PHE A 49 8.99 -2.46 0.87
C PHE A 49 8.27 -3.79 1.07
N PRO A 50 7.52 -3.95 2.18
CA PRO A 50 6.67 -5.13 2.37
C PRO A 50 5.50 -5.12 1.38
N TRP A 51 5.09 -6.33 1.00
CA TRP A 51 3.87 -6.60 0.26
C TRP A 51 3.12 -7.71 0.99
N LEU A 52 1.91 -7.44 1.45
CA LEU A 52 1.10 -8.35 2.24
C LEU A 52 -0.17 -8.73 1.51
N VAL A 53 -0.66 -9.94 1.77
CA VAL A 53 -1.96 -10.42 1.33
C VAL A 53 -2.85 -10.77 2.52
N TRP A 54 -4.16 -10.65 2.31
CA TRP A 54 -5.18 -11.25 3.17
C TRP A 54 -5.68 -12.53 2.53
N GLU A 55 -5.46 -13.65 3.20
CA GLU A 55 -5.87 -14.97 2.75
C GLU A 55 -6.94 -15.57 3.67
N GLU A 56 -8.00 -16.10 3.08
CA GLU A 56 -9.02 -16.92 3.74
C GLU A 56 -9.31 -18.16 2.89
N GLU A 57 -9.32 -19.34 3.50
CA GLU A 57 -9.65 -20.61 2.85
C GLU A 57 -8.85 -20.87 1.55
N GLY A 58 -7.60 -20.42 1.50
CA GLY A 58 -6.74 -20.53 0.32
C GLY A 58 -6.98 -19.49 -0.77
N GLU A 59 -7.92 -18.55 -0.57
CA GLU A 59 -8.20 -17.46 -1.50
C GLU A 59 -7.60 -16.13 -1.02
N ILE A 60 -7.02 -15.36 -1.94
CA ILE A 60 -6.56 -14.00 -1.68
C ILE A 60 -7.73 -13.04 -1.85
N LEU A 61 -8.11 -12.37 -0.77
CA LEU A 61 -9.24 -11.43 -0.73
C LEU A 61 -8.82 -9.96 -0.87
N GLY A 62 -7.55 -9.68 -0.67
CA GLY A 62 -6.99 -8.34 -0.78
C GLY A 62 -5.49 -8.33 -0.55
N TYR A 63 -4.89 -7.21 -0.86
CA TYR A 63 -3.47 -7.01 -0.66
C TYR A 63 -3.15 -5.55 -0.37
N VAL A 64 -1.99 -5.33 0.24
CA VAL A 64 -1.44 -4.03 0.55
C VAL A 64 0.06 -4.06 0.31
N TYR A 65 0.61 -2.97 -0.19
CA TYR A 65 2.05 -2.80 -0.36
C TYR A 65 2.42 -1.34 -0.18
N ALA A 66 3.72 -1.06 -0.07
CA ALA A 66 4.23 0.30 -0.16
C ALA A 66 5.18 0.42 -1.35
N SER A 67 5.37 1.64 -1.83
CA SER A 67 6.34 1.98 -2.86
C SER A 67 7.06 3.29 -2.52
N ALA A 68 8.10 3.62 -3.28
CA ALA A 68 8.80 4.90 -3.14
C ALA A 68 7.98 6.01 -3.82
N PRO A 69 7.51 7.05 -3.09
CA PRO A 69 6.79 8.16 -3.70
C PRO A 69 7.72 9.05 -4.55
N PHE A 70 9.03 9.01 -4.28
CA PHE A 70 10.04 9.80 -4.97
C PHE A 70 11.34 9.01 -5.16
N GLN A 71 12.13 9.38 -6.19
CA GLN A 71 13.33 8.63 -6.57
C GLN A 71 14.63 9.10 -5.88
N ARG A 72 14.63 10.30 -5.26
CA ARG A 72 15.86 10.86 -4.68
C ARG A 72 16.07 10.35 -3.25
N ALA A 73 17.32 10.02 -2.89
CA ALA A 73 17.70 9.43 -1.60
C ALA A 73 17.25 10.25 -0.36
N ALA A 74 17.13 11.57 -0.46
CA ALA A 74 16.63 12.40 0.63
C ALA A 74 15.18 12.07 1.06
N TYR A 75 14.43 11.34 0.20
CA TYR A 75 13.07 10.85 0.49
C TYR A 75 13.04 9.40 0.98
N ASP A 76 14.17 8.80 1.30
CA ASP A 76 14.24 7.38 1.65
C ASP A 76 13.44 6.99 2.89
N TRP A 77 13.09 7.93 3.73
CA TRP A 77 12.21 7.71 4.90
C TRP A 77 10.71 7.84 4.59
N CYS A 78 10.35 8.09 3.33
CA CYS A 78 8.97 8.18 2.88
C CYS A 78 8.54 6.89 2.18
N ALA A 79 7.28 6.48 2.40
CA ALA A 79 6.65 5.38 1.70
C ALA A 79 5.23 5.77 1.25
N GLU A 80 4.76 5.20 0.15
CA GLU A 80 3.41 5.38 -0.38
C GLU A 80 2.66 4.05 -0.31
N PRO A 81 1.79 3.84 0.71
CA PRO A 81 0.95 2.66 0.82
C PRO A 81 -0.17 2.62 -0.21
N SER A 82 -0.47 1.43 -0.71
CA SER A 82 -1.61 1.15 -1.59
C SER A 82 -2.33 -0.12 -1.16
N VAL A 83 -3.66 -0.10 -1.07
CA VAL A 83 -4.49 -1.25 -0.70
C VAL A 83 -5.57 -1.50 -1.74
N TYR A 84 -5.74 -2.76 -2.11
CA TYR A 84 -6.77 -3.22 -3.04
C TYR A 84 -7.47 -4.45 -2.47
N LEU A 85 -8.78 -4.45 -2.55
CA LEU A 85 -9.62 -5.55 -2.07
C LEU A 85 -10.46 -6.10 -3.23
N ARG A 86 -10.74 -7.40 -3.19
CA ARG A 86 -11.77 -8.00 -4.03
C ARG A 86 -13.09 -7.27 -3.77
N GLN A 87 -13.86 -6.99 -4.83
CA GLN A 87 -15.02 -6.08 -4.75
C GLN A 87 -16.12 -6.58 -3.80
N ASP A 88 -16.26 -7.90 -3.69
CA ASP A 88 -17.30 -8.57 -2.89
C ASP A 88 -17.00 -8.65 -1.38
N VAL A 89 -15.77 -8.29 -0.96
CA VAL A 89 -15.37 -8.38 0.46
C VAL A 89 -15.24 -7.03 1.16
N ARG A 90 -15.71 -5.97 0.53
CA ARG A 90 -15.70 -4.61 1.11
C ARG A 90 -16.57 -4.55 2.37
N GLY A 91 -16.22 -3.67 3.31
CA GLY A 91 -16.95 -3.46 4.56
C GLY A 91 -16.63 -4.47 5.68
N ARG A 92 -15.79 -5.48 5.44
CA ARG A 92 -15.39 -6.50 6.42
C ARG A 92 -14.21 -6.09 7.34
N GLY A 93 -13.72 -4.86 7.22
CA GLY A 93 -12.55 -4.39 8.00
C GLY A 93 -11.18 -4.88 7.49
N ILE A 94 -11.14 -5.70 6.42
CA ILE A 94 -9.91 -6.29 5.86
C ILE A 94 -8.90 -5.19 5.48
N GLY A 95 -9.34 -4.13 4.81
CA GLY A 95 -8.47 -3.02 4.41
C GLY A 95 -7.80 -2.33 5.60
N THR A 96 -8.55 -2.11 6.69
CA THR A 96 -8.02 -1.50 7.91
C THR A 96 -6.95 -2.37 8.56
N LYS A 97 -7.19 -3.69 8.65
CA LYS A 97 -6.23 -4.63 9.21
C LYS A 97 -4.97 -4.76 8.35
N LEU A 98 -5.12 -4.86 7.03
CA LEU A 98 -3.99 -4.87 6.09
C LEU A 98 -3.16 -3.58 6.20
N TYR A 99 -3.82 -2.43 6.29
CA TYR A 99 -3.15 -1.14 6.40
C TYR A 99 -2.38 -1.00 7.70
N ALA A 100 -3.00 -1.37 8.83
CA ALA A 100 -2.34 -1.37 10.13
C ALA A 100 -1.11 -2.30 10.16
N ALA A 101 -1.21 -3.48 9.54
CA ALA A 101 -0.11 -4.43 9.42
C ALA A 101 1.06 -3.86 8.60
N LEU A 102 0.76 -3.25 7.45
CA LEU A 102 1.77 -2.60 6.62
C LEU A 102 2.46 -1.45 7.37
N GLU A 103 1.69 -0.58 8.02
CA GLU A 103 2.21 0.56 8.78
C GLU A 103 3.13 0.12 9.91
N ALA A 104 2.77 -0.93 10.67
CA ALA A 104 3.60 -1.47 11.74
C ALA A 104 4.93 -2.03 11.20
N LEU A 105 4.92 -2.71 10.06
CA LEU A 105 6.14 -3.20 9.41
C LEU A 105 7.00 -2.06 8.90
N LEU A 106 6.42 -1.05 8.23
CA LEU A 106 7.16 0.12 7.76
C LEU A 106 7.77 0.90 8.93
N GLN A 107 7.04 1.03 10.03
CA GLN A 107 7.55 1.63 11.27
C GLN A 107 8.73 0.85 11.83
N ALA A 108 8.63 -0.47 11.91
CA ALA A 108 9.70 -1.35 12.39
C ALA A 108 10.95 -1.36 11.48
N GLN A 109 10.77 -1.09 10.17
CA GLN A 109 11.87 -0.88 9.22
C GLN A 109 12.56 0.49 9.39
N GLY A 110 11.91 1.48 10.02
CA GLY A 110 12.45 2.84 10.22
C GLY A 110 11.92 3.89 9.24
N PHE A 111 10.86 3.60 8.47
CA PHE A 111 10.15 4.63 7.71
C PHE A 111 9.45 5.61 8.65
N GLN A 112 9.38 6.89 8.27
CA GLN A 112 8.87 7.94 9.14
C GLN A 112 7.61 8.63 8.61
N VAL A 113 7.47 8.72 7.30
CA VAL A 113 6.39 9.46 6.63
C VAL A 113 5.69 8.56 5.63
N LEU A 114 4.38 8.51 5.75
CA LEU A 114 3.52 7.84 4.78
C LEU A 114 2.75 8.89 3.97
N LEU A 115 2.74 8.73 2.66
CA LEU A 115 2.04 9.59 1.72
C LEU A 115 0.98 8.78 0.99
N ALA A 116 -0.19 9.36 0.76
CA ALA A 116 -1.23 8.76 -0.04
C ALA A 116 -1.74 9.78 -1.07
N LEU A 117 -1.78 9.35 -2.34
CA LEU A 117 -2.30 10.13 -3.46
C LEU A 117 -3.65 9.53 -3.85
N ILE A 118 -4.72 10.28 -3.62
CA ILE A 118 -6.09 9.78 -3.75
C ILE A 118 -6.85 10.69 -4.71
N THR A 119 -7.47 10.11 -5.74
CA THR A 119 -8.36 10.87 -6.63
C THR A 119 -9.43 11.57 -5.80
N GLU A 120 -9.68 12.87 -6.04
CA GLU A 120 -10.61 13.70 -5.25
C GLU A 120 -12.03 13.11 -5.16
N GLU A 121 -12.48 12.42 -6.19
CA GLU A 121 -13.79 11.78 -6.23
C GLU A 121 -13.85 10.43 -5.49
N ASN A 122 -12.72 9.87 -5.06
CA ASN A 122 -12.67 8.65 -4.28
C ASN A 122 -12.88 8.95 -2.78
N THR A 123 -14.05 9.52 -2.46
CA THR A 123 -14.41 9.88 -1.08
C THR A 123 -14.32 8.71 -0.11
N PRO A 124 -14.67 7.45 -0.47
CA PRO A 124 -14.47 6.32 0.44
C PRO A 124 -13.00 6.10 0.85
N SER A 125 -12.06 6.35 -0.07
CA SER A 125 -10.63 6.26 0.24
C SER A 125 -10.15 7.42 1.08
N LEU A 126 -10.60 8.64 0.81
CA LEU A 126 -10.30 9.82 1.63
C LEU A 126 -10.74 9.62 3.08
N ASP A 127 -11.96 9.14 3.28
CA ASP A 127 -12.53 8.82 4.60
C ASP A 127 -11.77 7.69 5.29
N PHE A 128 -11.40 6.65 4.53
CA PHE A 128 -10.60 5.54 5.04
C PHE A 128 -9.25 6.03 5.56
N HIS A 129 -8.51 6.80 4.77
CA HIS A 129 -7.20 7.34 5.18
C HIS A 129 -7.31 8.31 6.36
N SER A 130 -8.36 9.14 6.40
CA SER A 130 -8.62 10.01 7.55
C SER A 130 -8.82 9.20 8.84
N ARG A 131 -9.59 8.10 8.79
CA ARG A 131 -9.75 7.19 9.94
C ARG A 131 -8.46 6.47 10.32
N CYS A 132 -7.56 6.22 9.36
CA CYS A 132 -6.22 5.68 9.62
C CYS A 132 -5.23 6.73 10.13
N GLY A 133 -5.66 7.99 10.34
CA GLY A 133 -4.84 9.05 10.91
C GLY A 133 -4.04 9.86 9.88
N TYR A 134 -4.38 9.75 8.60
CA TYR A 134 -3.82 10.62 7.56
C TYR A 134 -4.50 11.99 7.57
N VAL A 135 -3.71 13.02 7.30
CA VAL A 135 -4.16 14.42 7.22
C VAL A 135 -3.99 14.91 5.78
N SER A 136 -5.04 15.50 5.21
CA SER A 136 -4.96 16.15 3.90
C SER A 136 -3.99 17.33 3.95
N ARG A 137 -3.06 17.41 2.98
CA ARG A 137 -2.05 18.47 2.89
C ARG A 137 -2.28 19.40 1.72
N SER A 138 -2.69 18.86 0.59
CA SER A 138 -2.96 19.65 -0.61
C SER A 138 -3.86 18.91 -1.57
N VAL A 139 -4.42 19.66 -2.51
CA VAL A 139 -5.10 19.15 -3.69
C VAL A 139 -4.35 19.60 -4.93
N LEU A 140 -4.10 18.68 -5.85
CA LEU A 140 -3.50 18.92 -7.15
C LEU A 140 -4.60 18.84 -8.21
N PRO A 141 -5.21 19.97 -8.61
CA PRO A 141 -6.31 19.95 -9.55
C PRO A 141 -5.81 19.55 -10.94
N ASN A 142 -6.60 18.74 -11.66
CA ASN A 142 -6.33 18.36 -13.05
C ASN A 142 -4.92 17.77 -13.29
N CYS A 143 -4.43 16.96 -12.36
CA CYS A 143 -3.09 16.36 -12.49
C CYS A 143 -3.09 14.97 -13.14
N GLY A 144 -4.24 14.32 -13.25
CA GLY A 144 -4.42 13.05 -13.95
C GLY A 144 -5.49 13.13 -15.02
N PHE A 145 -5.35 12.35 -16.10
CA PHE A 145 -6.36 12.26 -17.17
C PHE A 145 -6.75 10.81 -17.36
N LYS A 146 -8.03 10.46 -17.22
CA LYS A 146 -8.54 9.11 -17.45
C LYS A 146 -10.03 9.15 -17.83
N PHE A 147 -10.47 8.21 -18.66
CA PHE A 147 -11.84 8.12 -19.16
C PHE A 147 -12.35 9.45 -19.76
N GLY A 148 -11.48 10.13 -20.53
CA GLY A 148 -11.82 11.34 -21.26
C GLY A 148 -11.98 12.61 -20.41
N ARG A 149 -11.54 12.60 -19.13
CA ARG A 149 -11.63 13.77 -18.25
C ARG A 149 -10.39 13.95 -17.36
N TRP A 150 -10.15 15.18 -16.98
CA TRP A 150 -9.13 15.55 -15.99
C TRP A 150 -9.62 15.24 -14.58
N LEU A 151 -8.71 14.80 -13.74
CA LEU A 151 -8.95 14.37 -12.36
C LEU A 151 -8.00 15.09 -11.42
N GLY A 152 -8.53 15.58 -10.31
CA GLY A 152 -7.72 16.09 -9.22
C GLY A 152 -7.27 14.96 -8.29
N VAL A 153 -6.19 15.19 -7.57
CA VAL A 153 -5.62 14.26 -6.59
C VAL A 153 -5.43 14.99 -5.27
N THR A 154 -5.98 14.42 -4.21
CA THR A 154 -5.71 14.84 -2.84
C THR A 154 -4.45 14.14 -2.34
N TRP A 155 -3.54 14.93 -1.82
CA TRP A 155 -2.33 14.46 -1.16
C TRP A 155 -2.56 14.39 0.34
N MET A 156 -2.44 13.19 0.93
CA MET A 156 -2.56 12.97 2.37
C MET A 156 -1.24 12.47 2.96
N GLU A 157 -1.00 12.81 4.22
CA GLU A 157 0.23 12.46 4.95
C GLU A 157 -0.11 11.87 6.33
N LYS A 158 0.66 10.85 6.73
CA LYS A 158 0.72 10.34 8.10
C LYS A 158 2.17 10.25 8.56
N ARG A 159 2.46 10.67 9.79
CA ARG A 159 3.76 10.47 10.43
C ARG A 159 3.69 9.29 11.38
N LEU A 160 4.65 8.38 11.24
CA LEU A 160 4.76 7.19 12.09
C LEU A 160 5.45 7.50 13.42
N TYR A 161 6.28 8.54 13.43
CA TYR A 161 7.00 9.03 14.63
C TYR A 161 6.89 10.55 14.76
N ALA A 162 7.23 11.07 15.93
CA ALA A 162 7.59 12.49 16.05
C ALA A 162 8.77 12.81 15.11
N VAL A 163 8.84 14.07 14.65
CA VAL A 163 9.92 14.49 13.75
C VAL A 163 11.24 14.46 14.50
N GLU A 164 12.04 13.44 14.28
CA GLU A 164 13.36 13.25 14.87
C GLU A 164 14.40 13.09 13.76
N ILE A 165 15.65 13.36 14.09
CA ILE A 165 16.76 13.07 13.17
C ILE A 165 16.91 11.54 13.06
N PRO A 166 16.74 10.96 11.87
CA PRO A 166 16.89 9.51 11.73
C PRO A 166 18.33 9.07 12.00
N SER A 167 18.48 8.07 12.86
CA SER A 167 19.80 7.52 13.21
C SER A 167 20.40 6.65 12.10
N ALA A 168 19.57 6.11 11.22
CA ALA A 168 19.95 5.26 10.10
C ALA A 168 18.89 5.32 8.99
N ALA A 169 19.26 4.87 7.79
CA ALA A 169 18.30 4.63 6.71
C ALA A 169 17.35 3.46 7.07
N PRO A 170 16.11 3.44 6.55
CA PRO A 170 15.21 2.30 6.75
C PRO A 170 15.82 0.99 6.27
N THR A 171 15.63 -0.07 7.05
CA THR A 171 16.08 -1.42 6.69
C THR A 171 15.26 -1.91 5.49
N PRO A 172 15.87 -2.30 4.36
CA PRO A 172 15.13 -2.77 3.21
C PRO A 172 14.41 -4.09 3.50
N TRP A 173 13.26 -4.31 2.86
CA TRP A 173 12.45 -5.52 3.08
C TRP A 173 13.21 -6.81 2.76
N SER A 174 14.08 -6.80 1.75
CA SER A 174 14.94 -7.94 1.41
C SER A 174 15.83 -8.43 2.56
N ALA A 175 16.17 -7.55 3.49
CA ALA A 175 16.89 -7.89 4.72
C ALA A 175 15.95 -8.09 5.91
N PHE A 176 15.01 -7.16 6.13
CA PHE A 176 14.06 -7.21 7.24
C PHE A 176 13.14 -8.45 7.16
N GLY A 177 12.68 -8.80 5.95
CA GLY A 177 11.81 -9.93 5.66
C GLY A 177 12.43 -11.31 5.91
N GLN A 178 13.73 -11.39 6.15
CA GLN A 178 14.39 -12.66 6.51
C GLN A 178 14.13 -13.08 7.98
N ASP A 179 13.73 -12.15 8.83
CA ASP A 179 13.36 -12.43 10.23
C ASP A 179 11.87 -12.79 10.34
N ALA A 180 11.56 -14.04 9.99
CA ALA A 180 10.19 -14.54 10.00
C ALA A 180 9.52 -14.44 11.38
N GLN A 181 10.28 -14.62 12.48
CA GLN A 181 9.72 -14.52 13.83
C GLN A 181 9.31 -13.08 14.13
N ARG A 182 10.14 -12.11 13.82
CA ARG A 182 9.82 -10.69 14.00
C ARG A 182 8.60 -10.25 13.21
N ILE A 183 8.47 -10.72 11.97
CA ILE A 183 7.29 -10.44 11.14
C ILE A 183 6.05 -11.06 11.78
N HIS A 184 6.12 -12.31 12.20
CA HIS A 184 5.02 -13.01 12.86
C HIS A 184 4.58 -12.26 14.12
N ASP A 185 5.51 -11.88 15.00
CA ASP A 185 5.20 -11.15 16.22
C ASP A 185 4.49 -9.82 15.95
N ILE A 186 4.92 -9.07 14.91
CA ILE A 186 4.28 -7.81 14.51
C ILE A 186 2.84 -8.05 13.98
N LEU A 187 2.65 -9.07 13.15
CA LEU A 187 1.35 -9.36 12.55
C LEU A 187 0.35 -9.96 13.56
N ASP A 188 0.81 -10.75 14.52
CA ASP A 188 -0.02 -11.38 15.55
C ASP A 188 -0.58 -10.38 16.55
N ILE A 189 0.19 -9.40 16.98
CA ILE A 189 -0.28 -8.31 17.86
C ILE A 189 -1.51 -7.61 17.25
N LEU A 190 -1.54 -7.47 15.93
CA LEU A 190 -2.63 -6.81 15.19
C LEU A 190 -3.83 -7.71 14.91
N SER A 191 -3.66 -9.02 14.98
CA SER A 191 -4.77 -9.98 14.82
C SER A 191 -5.63 -10.12 16.07
N LEU A 192 -5.10 -9.71 17.24
CA LEU A 192 -5.75 -9.76 18.53
C LEU A 192 -6.52 -8.47 18.91
N SER A 193 -6.35 -7.41 18.12
CA SER A 193 -7.03 -6.09 18.25
C SER A 193 -8.12 -5.92 17.21
#